data_cadf34c25172c6e602896c16e430fc03
#
_entry.id   cadf34c25172c6e602896c16e430fc03
#
_cell.length_a   1.000
_cell.length_b   1.000
_cell.length_c   1.000
_cell.angle_alpha   90.00
_cell.angle_beta   90.00
_cell.angle_gamma   90.00
#
_symmetry.space_group_name_H-M   'P 1'
#
loop_
_entity.id
_entity.type
_entity.pdbx_description
1 polymer ?
#
loop_
_entity_poly.entity_id
_entity_poly.type
_entity_poly.pdbx_seq_one_letter_code
_entity_poly.pdbx_strand_id
1 'polypeptide(L)'
;MLPFLICLLFSLSCVTSARPHEDFLQCLSLHSEDSTAISKVIYTPKNSSYSSILHFSIRNPRFNSSELKPFVIVTPTDASHIQAAIHCSQKHKLEIRIRSGGHDLEGLSYMSTVPFVIVDLINLRSITVDATNKTAWVQAGATIGELYYRIAEKSRTLAFPAGSCPTIGVGGHFSGGGYGTISRKYGLASDNVIDAQLIDAKGRILDRESMGEDLFWAIRGGGGQSFGVVIAWRIKLVEVPPKVTVFTAARTLEQNATKLIHRWQYVANQLPEDIIIDVLVNRVNSSEEGKSTIQAAFFSLFLGEVHQLLLLMQESFPELGLAKDECTEMS
;
A
#
# COMPACT_ATOMS: atom_id res chain seq x y z
N MET A 1 -0.62 71.79 -12.96
CA MET A 1 -1.18 71.04 -11.80
C MET A 1 -1.72 69.63 -12.19
N LEU A 2 -1.53 69.17 -13.40
CA LEU A 2 -2.04 67.85 -13.86
C LEU A 2 -1.11 66.64 -13.66
N PRO A 3 0.24 66.76 -13.51
CA PRO A 3 1.09 65.57 -13.34
C PRO A 3 1.12 65.03 -11.90
N PHE A 4 0.70 65.76 -10.90
CA PHE A 4 0.71 65.31 -9.51
C PHE A 4 -0.48 64.42 -9.13
N LEU A 5 -1.57 64.47 -9.91
CA LEU A 5 -2.76 63.64 -9.64
C LEU A 5 -2.64 62.24 -10.18
N ILE A 6 -1.78 62.00 -11.17
CA ILE A 6 -1.55 60.68 -11.79
C ILE A 6 -0.64 59.79 -10.92
N CYS A 7 0.28 60.37 -10.16
CA CYS A 7 1.14 59.62 -9.22
C CYS A 7 0.40 59.13 -7.96
N LEU A 8 -0.72 59.77 -7.58
CA LEU A 8 -1.47 59.34 -6.39
C LEU A 8 -2.44 58.18 -6.66
N LEU A 9 -2.81 57.95 -7.95
CA LEU A 9 -3.66 56.85 -8.32
C LEU A 9 -2.91 55.50 -8.49
N PHE A 10 -1.59 55.53 -8.60
CA PHE A 10 -0.76 54.30 -8.68
C PHE A 10 -0.31 53.76 -7.30
N SER A 11 -0.52 54.52 -6.21
CA SER A 11 -0.09 54.09 -4.85
C SER A 11 -1.19 53.35 -4.07
N LEU A 12 -2.37 53.11 -4.66
CA LEU A 12 -3.45 52.30 -4.04
C LEU A 12 -3.62 50.95 -4.67
N SER A 13 -2.62 50.44 -5.37
CA SER A 13 -2.51 48.98 -5.56
C SER A 13 -2.17 48.39 -4.21
N CYS A 14 -3.19 48.15 -3.39
CA CYS A 14 -3.06 47.23 -2.26
C CYS A 14 -2.49 45.93 -2.84
N VAL A 15 -1.17 45.75 -2.73
CA VAL A 15 -0.54 44.47 -2.79
C VAL A 15 -1.09 43.73 -1.58
N THR A 16 -2.27 43.11 -1.75
CA THR A 16 -2.67 42.03 -0.84
C THR A 16 -1.55 41.00 -0.99
N SER A 17 -0.60 41.07 -0.05
CA SER A 17 0.43 40.06 0.09
C SER A 17 -0.32 38.73 0.15
N ALA A 18 -0.36 38.02 -0.96
CA ALA A 18 -0.94 36.68 -1.02
C ALA A 18 -0.21 35.86 0.05
N ARG A 19 -0.91 35.43 1.08
CA ARG A 19 -0.41 34.53 2.13
C ARG A 19 -0.96 33.12 1.84
N PRO A 20 -0.50 32.47 0.77
CA PRO A 20 -1.13 31.25 0.25
C PRO A 20 -1.25 30.17 1.33
N HIS A 21 -0.37 30.19 2.32
CA HIS A 21 -0.35 29.24 3.42
C HIS A 21 -1.48 29.50 4.43
N GLU A 22 -1.66 30.76 4.82
CA GLU A 22 -2.71 31.15 5.75
C GLU A 22 -4.10 30.99 5.10
N ASP A 23 -4.23 31.39 3.83
CA ASP A 23 -5.47 31.25 3.07
C ASP A 23 -5.89 29.78 2.91
N PHE A 24 -4.94 28.88 2.68
CA PHE A 24 -5.22 27.44 2.60
C PHE A 24 -5.65 26.86 3.95
N LEU A 25 -4.98 27.20 5.04
CA LEU A 25 -5.34 26.75 6.39
C LEU A 25 -6.72 27.28 6.81
N GLN A 26 -7.02 28.54 6.48
CA GLN A 26 -8.33 29.11 6.72
C GLN A 26 -9.41 28.37 5.90
N CYS A 27 -9.13 28.03 4.63
CA CYS A 27 -10.03 27.24 3.82
C CYS A 27 -10.33 25.89 4.48
N LEU A 28 -9.31 25.14 4.95
CA LEU A 28 -9.52 23.87 5.65
C LEU A 28 -10.45 24.02 6.87
N SER A 29 -10.24 25.05 7.68
CA SER A 29 -11.07 25.32 8.87
C SER A 29 -12.53 25.64 8.51
N LEU A 30 -12.77 26.34 7.39
CA LEU A 30 -14.11 26.73 6.94
C LEU A 30 -14.91 25.59 6.30
N HIS A 31 -14.23 24.58 5.73
CA HIS A 31 -14.84 23.48 5.01
C HIS A 31 -14.84 22.16 5.77
N SER A 32 -14.34 22.17 7.02
CA SER A 32 -14.49 21.04 7.95
C SER A 32 -15.74 21.20 8.80
N GLU A 33 -16.42 20.10 9.10
CA GLU A 33 -17.55 20.10 10.03
C GLU A 33 -17.18 20.59 11.42
N ASP A 34 -15.94 20.29 11.88
CA ASP A 34 -15.36 20.78 13.13
C ASP A 34 -13.97 21.37 12.89
N SER A 35 -13.93 22.71 12.93
CA SER A 35 -12.68 23.47 12.75
C SER A 35 -11.62 23.17 13.82
N THR A 36 -12.03 22.80 15.03
CA THR A 36 -11.13 22.40 16.12
C THR A 36 -10.57 21.00 15.89
N ALA A 37 -11.36 20.08 15.39
CA ALA A 37 -10.92 18.71 15.08
C ALA A 37 -9.91 18.71 13.94
N ILE A 38 -10.18 19.42 12.83
CA ILE A 38 -9.27 19.44 11.69
C ILE A 38 -7.93 20.10 12.04
N SER A 39 -7.91 21.11 12.90
CA SER A 39 -6.66 21.77 13.30
C SER A 39 -5.66 20.83 13.98
N LYS A 40 -6.13 19.78 14.65
CA LYS A 40 -5.31 18.77 15.34
C LYS A 40 -4.63 17.78 14.39
N VAL A 41 -5.12 17.67 13.15
CA VAL A 41 -4.66 16.71 12.14
C VAL A 41 -3.93 17.39 10.98
N ILE A 42 -3.61 18.68 11.10
CA ILE A 42 -2.88 19.48 10.11
C ILE A 42 -1.46 19.72 10.59
N TYR A 43 -0.49 19.42 9.75
CA TYR A 43 0.94 19.65 10.01
C TYR A 43 1.56 20.49 8.90
N THR A 44 2.18 21.58 9.30
CA THR A 44 2.89 22.52 8.43
C THR A 44 4.38 22.51 8.77
N PRO A 45 5.27 23.01 7.92
CA PRO A 45 6.70 23.14 8.24
C PRO A 45 7.01 23.91 9.53
N LYS A 46 6.05 24.69 10.06
CA LYS A 46 6.17 25.42 11.35
C LYS A 46 5.92 24.53 12.57
N ASN A 47 5.29 23.34 12.40
CA ASN A 47 5.03 22.42 13.51
C ASN A 47 6.27 21.57 13.81
N SER A 48 6.63 21.40 15.08
CA SER A 48 7.78 20.58 15.50
C SER A 48 7.67 19.12 15.07
N SER A 49 6.46 18.56 14.98
CA SER A 49 6.20 17.18 14.56
C SER A 49 6.10 16.98 13.05
N TYR A 50 6.15 18.05 12.24
CA TYR A 50 6.02 17.94 10.78
C TYR A 50 7.04 16.96 10.15
N SER A 51 8.31 17.13 10.50
CA SER A 51 9.38 16.28 9.95
C SER A 51 9.22 14.81 10.34
N SER A 52 8.85 14.52 11.59
CA SER A 52 8.64 13.16 12.05
C SER A 52 7.47 12.48 11.33
N ILE A 53 6.35 13.19 11.15
CA ILE A 53 5.18 12.71 10.42
C ILE A 53 5.50 12.51 8.93
N LEU A 54 6.23 13.45 8.31
CA LEU A 54 6.65 13.31 6.93
C LEU A 54 7.48 12.04 6.72
N HIS A 55 8.51 11.81 7.56
CA HIS A 55 9.45 10.71 7.39
C HIS A 55 8.94 9.36 7.90
N PHE A 56 7.91 9.33 8.75
CA PHE A 56 7.38 8.10 9.32
C PHE A 56 7.01 7.04 8.27
N SER A 57 6.45 7.48 7.15
CA SER A 57 6.00 6.60 6.07
C SER A 57 6.72 6.88 4.72
N ILE A 58 7.97 7.33 4.73
CA ILE A 58 8.86 7.31 3.57
C ILE A 58 9.64 6.01 3.62
N ARG A 59 9.22 4.99 2.86
CA ARG A 59 9.85 3.66 2.88
C ARG A 59 11.00 3.53 1.90
N ASN A 60 11.10 4.40 0.88
CA ASN A 60 12.22 4.42 -0.05
C ASN A 60 13.23 5.51 0.37
N PRO A 61 14.45 5.12 0.83
CA PRO A 61 15.47 6.06 1.31
C PRO A 61 15.94 7.08 0.25
N ARG A 62 15.78 6.78 -1.04
CA ARG A 62 16.13 7.68 -2.15
C ARG A 62 15.43 9.04 -2.04
N PHE A 63 14.28 9.10 -1.39
CA PHE A 63 13.44 10.29 -1.31
C PHE A 63 13.47 11.01 0.03
N ASN A 64 14.30 10.56 0.98
CA ASN A 64 14.45 11.23 2.28
C ASN A 64 14.98 12.67 2.15
N SER A 65 15.79 12.94 1.12
CA SER A 65 16.44 14.23 0.86
C SER A 65 15.75 15.08 -0.21
N SER A 66 14.50 14.79 -0.58
CA SER A 66 13.75 15.60 -1.55
C SER A 66 13.72 17.08 -1.16
N GLU A 67 14.04 17.97 -2.10
CA GLU A 67 14.03 19.40 -1.90
C GLU A 67 12.62 19.96 -1.73
N LEU A 68 11.66 19.47 -2.53
CA LEU A 68 10.28 19.90 -2.47
C LEU A 68 9.54 19.13 -1.38
N LYS A 69 9.16 19.85 -0.32
CA LYS A 69 8.38 19.32 0.80
C LYS A 69 6.90 19.63 0.62
N PRO A 70 5.99 18.80 1.16
CA PRO A 70 4.55 19.09 1.12
C PRO A 70 4.26 20.41 1.83
N PHE A 71 3.37 21.17 1.22
CA PHE A 71 2.88 22.43 1.77
C PHE A 71 2.18 22.24 3.12
N VAL A 72 1.39 21.18 3.21
CA VAL A 72 0.67 20.72 4.40
C VAL A 72 0.58 19.18 4.36
N ILE A 73 0.60 18.55 5.53
CA ILE A 73 0.21 17.14 5.71
C ILE A 73 -1.08 17.14 6.52
N VAL A 74 -2.11 16.51 5.98
CA VAL A 74 -3.38 16.27 6.67
C VAL A 74 -3.45 14.79 7.03
N THR A 75 -3.64 14.46 8.31
CA THR A 75 -3.81 13.08 8.80
C THR A 75 -5.26 12.86 9.23
N PRO A 76 -6.19 12.66 8.28
CA PRO A 76 -7.62 12.64 8.55
C PRO A 76 -8.02 11.56 9.56
N THR A 77 -9.00 11.86 10.42
CA THR A 77 -9.66 10.91 11.31
C THR A 77 -11.05 10.53 10.81
N ASP A 78 -11.59 11.30 9.86
CA ASP A 78 -12.90 11.08 9.24
C ASP A 78 -12.91 11.62 7.79
N ALA A 79 -14.03 11.36 7.10
CA ALA A 79 -14.21 11.73 5.69
C ALA A 79 -14.24 13.24 5.45
N SER A 80 -14.78 14.04 6.38
CA SER A 80 -14.94 15.48 6.22
C SER A 80 -13.57 16.19 6.11
N HIS A 81 -12.55 15.71 6.82
CA HIS A 81 -11.18 16.22 6.72
C HIS A 81 -10.60 16.01 5.30
N ILE A 82 -10.91 14.88 4.66
CA ILE A 82 -10.48 14.58 3.28
C ILE A 82 -11.24 15.45 2.29
N GLN A 83 -12.55 15.62 2.49
CA GLN A 83 -13.39 16.47 1.65
C GLN A 83 -12.90 17.93 1.68
N ALA A 84 -12.59 18.45 2.88
CA ALA A 84 -11.99 19.78 3.05
C ALA A 84 -10.64 19.88 2.33
N ALA A 85 -9.76 18.88 2.46
CA ALA A 85 -8.47 18.86 1.79
C ALA A 85 -8.61 18.87 0.27
N ILE A 86 -9.54 18.09 -0.31
CA ILE A 86 -9.83 18.06 -1.76
C ILE A 86 -10.31 19.44 -2.22
N HIS A 87 -11.36 19.98 -1.59
CA HIS A 87 -11.91 21.27 -1.94
C HIS A 87 -10.89 22.40 -1.91
N CYS A 88 -10.14 22.50 -0.80
CA CYS A 88 -9.15 23.56 -0.62
C CYS A 88 -7.95 23.40 -1.57
N SER A 89 -7.50 22.18 -1.84
CA SER A 89 -6.41 21.94 -2.79
C SER A 89 -6.79 22.36 -4.20
N GLN A 90 -8.01 22.07 -4.65
CA GLN A 90 -8.52 22.55 -5.94
C GLN A 90 -8.59 24.07 -6.00
N LYS A 91 -9.15 24.72 -4.95
CA LYS A 91 -9.26 26.18 -4.86
C LYS A 91 -7.91 26.86 -4.93
N HIS A 92 -6.89 26.28 -4.28
CA HIS A 92 -5.54 26.87 -4.20
C HIS A 92 -4.55 26.27 -5.23
N LYS A 93 -5.03 25.41 -6.16
CA LYS A 93 -4.22 24.77 -7.23
C LYS A 93 -3.03 23.99 -6.68
N LEU A 94 -3.23 23.29 -5.57
CA LEU A 94 -2.26 22.39 -4.97
C LEU A 94 -2.55 20.95 -5.44
N GLU A 95 -1.50 20.21 -5.75
CA GLU A 95 -1.62 18.78 -6.03
C GLU A 95 -1.89 18.01 -4.73
N ILE A 96 -2.68 16.93 -4.80
CA ILE A 96 -2.90 16.03 -3.68
C ILE A 96 -2.08 14.77 -3.88
N ARG A 97 -1.33 14.38 -2.87
CA ARG A 97 -0.68 13.08 -2.75
C ARG A 97 -1.36 12.31 -1.62
N ILE A 98 -1.82 11.09 -1.93
CA ILE A 98 -2.48 10.23 -0.95
C ILE A 98 -1.45 9.23 -0.45
N ARG A 99 -1.32 9.12 0.88
CA ARG A 99 -0.39 8.20 1.52
C ARG A 99 -1.12 7.22 2.42
N SER A 100 -0.96 5.93 2.15
CA SER A 100 -1.35 4.82 3.02
C SER A 100 -0.09 4.30 3.74
N GLY A 101 0.53 3.20 3.29
CA GLY A 101 1.77 2.65 3.89
C GLY A 101 3.07 3.33 3.45
N GLY A 102 3.06 4.18 2.43
CA GLY A 102 4.25 4.86 1.92
C GLY A 102 5.28 3.96 1.24
N HIS A 103 4.84 2.83 0.67
CA HIS A 103 5.68 1.86 -0.04
C HIS A 103 5.81 2.12 -1.54
N ASP A 104 5.35 3.26 -2.02
CA ASP A 104 5.48 3.64 -3.43
C ASP A 104 6.96 3.69 -3.85
N LEU A 105 7.31 2.93 -4.90
CA LEU A 105 8.69 2.79 -5.35
C LEU A 105 9.24 4.08 -5.99
N GLU A 106 8.37 4.89 -6.60
CA GLU A 106 8.71 6.17 -7.21
C GLU A 106 8.45 7.36 -6.28
N GLY A 107 8.00 7.11 -5.03
CA GLY A 107 7.75 8.14 -4.03
C GLY A 107 6.51 9.00 -4.31
N LEU A 108 5.63 8.61 -5.23
CA LEU A 108 4.48 9.41 -5.65
C LEU A 108 3.49 9.71 -4.51
N SER A 109 3.47 8.90 -3.46
CA SER A 109 2.60 9.13 -2.29
C SER A 109 3.10 10.22 -1.34
N TYR A 110 4.33 10.73 -1.53
CA TYR A 110 4.93 11.75 -0.65
C TYR A 110 5.86 12.74 -1.37
N MET A 111 5.92 12.67 -2.70
CA MET A 111 6.72 13.58 -3.54
C MET A 111 5.89 14.18 -4.67
N SER A 112 6.29 15.38 -5.10
CA SER A 112 5.79 16.04 -6.31
C SER A 112 6.84 17.01 -6.84
N THR A 113 6.70 17.41 -8.11
CA THR A 113 7.49 18.46 -8.75
C THR A 113 6.81 19.82 -8.71
N VAL A 114 5.59 19.88 -8.21
CA VAL A 114 4.78 21.10 -8.02
C VAL A 114 4.32 21.21 -6.57
N PRO A 115 3.86 22.39 -6.10
CA PRO A 115 3.32 22.55 -4.74
C PRO A 115 2.19 21.55 -4.46
N PHE A 116 2.26 20.84 -3.35
CA PHE A 116 1.36 19.74 -3.04
C PHE A 116 1.03 19.61 -1.55
N VAL A 117 -0.04 18.87 -1.28
CA VAL A 117 -0.52 18.47 0.04
C VAL A 117 -0.48 16.95 0.14
N ILE A 118 -0.07 16.41 1.28
CA ILE A 118 -0.24 14.98 1.57
C ILE A 118 -1.52 14.79 2.39
N VAL A 119 -2.40 13.90 1.90
CA VAL A 119 -3.48 13.31 2.69
C VAL A 119 -2.99 11.95 3.16
N ASP A 120 -2.57 11.87 4.41
CA ASP A 120 -1.99 10.68 5.03
C ASP A 120 -3.05 9.92 5.82
N LEU A 121 -3.43 8.76 5.33
CA LEU A 121 -4.53 7.95 5.87
C LEU A 121 -4.17 7.23 7.17
N ILE A 122 -3.04 7.53 7.79
CA ILE A 122 -2.48 6.82 8.96
C ILE A 122 -3.46 6.62 10.12
N ASN A 123 -4.42 7.51 10.30
CA ASN A 123 -5.43 7.39 11.37
C ASN A 123 -6.67 6.56 10.96
N LEU A 124 -6.86 6.30 9.67
CA LEU A 124 -7.97 5.50 9.16
C LEU A 124 -7.55 4.02 9.08
N ARG A 125 -7.53 3.32 10.22
CA ARG A 125 -6.97 1.96 10.38
C ARG A 125 -7.94 0.94 10.95
N SER A 126 -9.22 1.27 11.07
CA SER A 126 -10.23 0.35 11.59
C SER A 126 -10.36 -0.89 10.71
N ILE A 127 -10.43 -2.06 11.35
CA ILE A 127 -10.61 -3.36 10.69
C ILE A 127 -11.70 -4.11 11.43
N THR A 128 -12.79 -4.43 10.75
CA THR A 128 -13.90 -5.20 11.28
C THR A 128 -14.06 -6.49 10.49
N VAL A 129 -13.78 -7.63 11.13
CA VAL A 129 -13.86 -8.96 10.52
C VAL A 129 -15.19 -9.63 10.90
N ASP A 130 -15.94 -10.06 9.91
CA ASP A 130 -17.12 -10.91 10.02
C ASP A 130 -16.74 -12.33 9.55
N ALA A 131 -16.35 -13.18 10.50
CA ALA A 131 -15.94 -14.55 10.21
C ALA A 131 -17.11 -15.44 9.72
N THR A 132 -18.35 -15.12 10.11
CA THR A 132 -19.54 -15.87 9.71
C THR A 132 -19.84 -15.67 8.22
N ASN A 133 -19.79 -14.43 7.75
CA ASN A 133 -20.01 -14.09 6.35
C ASN A 133 -18.70 -14.10 5.52
N LYS A 134 -17.57 -14.42 6.15
CA LYS A 134 -16.24 -14.45 5.53
C LYS A 134 -15.92 -13.14 4.80
N THR A 135 -16.18 -12.01 5.47
CA THR A 135 -15.90 -10.67 4.94
C THR A 135 -15.19 -9.81 5.97
N ALA A 136 -14.56 -8.73 5.50
CA ALA A 136 -14.06 -7.70 6.40
C ALA A 136 -14.20 -6.31 5.77
N TRP A 137 -14.46 -5.29 6.61
CA TRP A 137 -14.23 -3.91 6.28
C TRP A 137 -12.87 -3.47 6.80
N VAL A 138 -12.08 -2.83 5.94
CA VAL A 138 -10.71 -2.39 6.23
C VAL A 138 -10.53 -0.96 5.77
N GLN A 139 -10.20 -0.04 6.67
CA GLN A 139 -9.87 1.32 6.31
C GLN A 139 -8.49 1.40 5.62
N ALA A 140 -8.37 2.29 4.64
CA ALA A 140 -7.25 2.32 3.69
C ALA A 140 -5.89 2.72 4.28
N GLY A 141 -5.85 3.25 5.49
CA GLY A 141 -4.60 3.52 6.24
C GLY A 141 -4.08 2.33 7.04
N ALA A 142 -4.85 1.24 7.15
CA ALA A 142 -4.39 0.01 7.80
C ALA A 142 -3.27 -0.65 6.97
N THR A 143 -2.47 -1.48 7.64
CA THR A 143 -1.43 -2.29 6.99
C THR A 143 -1.87 -3.73 6.80
N ILE A 144 -1.19 -4.45 5.90
CA ILE A 144 -1.44 -5.88 5.66
C ILE A 144 -1.20 -6.70 6.94
N GLY A 145 -0.17 -6.37 7.72
CA GLY A 145 0.10 -7.06 8.99
C GLY A 145 -1.03 -6.90 9.99
N GLU A 146 -1.63 -5.70 10.09
CA GLU A 146 -2.81 -5.49 10.95
C GLU A 146 -4.01 -6.28 10.45
N LEU A 147 -4.23 -6.31 9.13
CA LEU A 147 -5.33 -7.09 8.55
C LEU A 147 -5.18 -8.57 8.87
N TYR A 148 -4.01 -9.16 8.64
CA TYR A 148 -3.76 -10.57 8.93
C TYR A 148 -3.93 -10.89 10.42
N TYR A 149 -3.43 -10.01 11.29
CA TYR A 149 -3.61 -10.17 12.73
C TYR A 149 -5.09 -10.19 13.12
N ARG A 150 -5.89 -9.24 12.59
CA ARG A 150 -7.33 -9.16 12.87
C ARG A 150 -8.12 -10.34 12.32
N ILE A 151 -7.74 -10.88 11.17
CA ILE A 151 -8.35 -12.12 10.64
C ILE A 151 -8.02 -13.30 11.56
N ALA A 152 -6.75 -13.46 11.95
CA ALA A 152 -6.29 -14.55 12.80
C ALA A 152 -6.93 -14.54 14.20
N GLU A 153 -7.22 -13.36 14.76
CA GLU A 153 -7.98 -13.25 16.01
C GLU A 153 -9.40 -13.85 15.92
N LYS A 154 -9.99 -13.86 14.72
CA LYS A 154 -11.37 -14.33 14.50
C LYS A 154 -11.46 -15.75 13.96
N SER A 155 -10.47 -16.20 13.20
CA SER A 155 -10.47 -17.53 12.60
C SER A 155 -9.05 -18.00 12.26
N ARG A 156 -8.76 -19.28 12.50
CA ARG A 156 -7.50 -19.93 12.12
C ARG A 156 -7.53 -20.53 10.72
N THR A 157 -8.67 -20.48 10.05
CA THR A 157 -8.89 -21.08 8.72
C THR A 157 -9.42 -20.08 7.71
N LEU A 158 -9.37 -18.78 8.03
CA LEU A 158 -9.63 -17.70 7.10
C LEU A 158 -8.36 -16.91 6.84
N ALA A 159 -8.19 -16.50 5.57
CA ALA A 159 -7.08 -15.68 5.12
C ALA A 159 -7.54 -14.64 4.09
N PHE A 160 -6.62 -13.79 3.66
CA PHE A 160 -6.83 -12.86 2.56
C PHE A 160 -5.64 -12.90 1.60
N PRO A 161 -5.83 -13.02 0.26
CA PRO A 161 -4.75 -13.16 -0.71
C PRO A 161 -4.06 -11.82 -0.99
N ALA A 162 -3.24 -11.34 -0.06
CA ALA A 162 -2.46 -10.12 -0.19
C ALA A 162 -0.97 -10.41 0.05
N GLY A 163 -0.12 -9.39 -0.09
CA GLY A 163 1.34 -9.51 0.03
C GLY A 163 1.82 -9.89 1.43
N SER A 164 3.10 -10.23 1.54
CA SER A 164 3.70 -10.74 2.78
C SER A 164 4.36 -9.67 3.65
N CYS A 165 4.66 -8.48 3.13
CA CYS A 165 5.32 -7.43 3.89
C CYS A 165 4.33 -6.72 4.84
N PRO A 166 4.50 -6.82 6.18
CA PRO A 166 3.47 -6.39 7.14
C PRO A 166 3.23 -4.88 7.19
N THR A 167 4.15 -4.07 6.68
CA THR A 167 4.05 -2.59 6.72
C THR A 167 3.44 -1.98 5.46
N ILE A 168 3.12 -2.79 4.43
CA ILE A 168 2.44 -2.31 3.23
C ILE A 168 1.02 -1.86 3.60
N GLY A 169 0.65 -0.66 3.17
CA GLY A 169 -0.70 -0.14 3.37
C GLY A 169 -1.72 -0.77 2.42
N VAL A 170 -2.86 -1.19 2.96
CA VAL A 170 -3.92 -1.85 2.17
C VAL A 170 -4.48 -0.92 1.09
N GLY A 171 -4.51 0.40 1.30
CA GLY A 171 -5.02 1.37 0.33
C GLY A 171 -4.28 1.30 -1.00
N GLY A 172 -2.95 1.40 -0.98
CA GLY A 172 -2.12 1.29 -2.18
C GLY A 172 -2.05 -0.13 -2.73
N HIS A 173 -1.98 -1.12 -1.84
CA HIS A 173 -1.81 -2.51 -2.24
C HIS A 173 -3.01 -3.05 -3.04
N PHE A 174 -4.24 -2.86 -2.52
CA PHE A 174 -5.43 -3.37 -3.19
C PHE A 174 -5.75 -2.59 -4.48
N SER A 175 -5.52 -1.27 -4.47
CA SER A 175 -5.72 -0.45 -5.67
C SER A 175 -4.73 -0.75 -6.79
N GLY A 176 -3.57 -1.34 -6.48
CA GLY A 176 -2.57 -1.79 -7.46
C GLY A 176 -2.66 -3.26 -7.84
N GLY A 177 -3.71 -3.98 -7.41
CA GLY A 177 -3.90 -5.40 -7.62
C GLY A 177 -3.64 -6.24 -6.37
N GLY A 178 -2.45 -6.18 -5.81
CA GLY A 178 -2.11 -6.88 -4.56
C GLY A 178 -1.78 -8.36 -4.74
N TYR A 179 -0.52 -8.63 -5.14
CA TYR A 179 0.01 -9.97 -5.28
C TYR A 179 0.49 -10.54 -3.93
N GLY A 180 0.29 -11.85 -3.71
CA GLY A 180 0.74 -12.54 -2.52
C GLY A 180 0.90 -14.05 -2.71
N THR A 181 1.32 -14.75 -1.66
CA THR A 181 1.72 -16.16 -1.70
C THR A 181 0.58 -17.15 -1.96
N ILE A 182 -0.67 -16.75 -1.80
CA ILE A 182 -1.85 -17.59 -2.09
C ILE A 182 -2.62 -17.12 -3.32
N SER A 183 -2.04 -16.18 -4.10
CA SER A 183 -2.71 -15.61 -5.28
C SER A 183 -2.94 -16.62 -6.40
N ARG A 184 -2.14 -17.68 -6.50
CA ARG A 184 -2.35 -18.74 -7.49
C ARG A 184 -3.70 -19.42 -7.34
N LYS A 185 -4.16 -19.60 -6.09
CA LYS A 185 -5.43 -20.27 -5.79
C LYS A 185 -6.61 -19.31 -5.71
N TYR A 186 -6.38 -18.12 -5.16
CA TYR A 186 -7.47 -17.21 -4.78
C TYR A 186 -7.51 -15.91 -5.58
N GLY A 187 -6.63 -15.73 -6.55
CA GLY A 187 -6.49 -14.46 -7.27
C GLY A 187 -5.76 -13.39 -6.47
N LEU A 188 -5.74 -12.18 -6.99
CA LEU A 188 -5.14 -11.02 -6.36
C LEU A 188 -6.02 -10.48 -5.22
N ALA A 189 -5.47 -9.62 -4.39
CA ALA A 189 -6.26 -8.92 -3.38
C ALA A 189 -7.44 -8.15 -4.00
N SER A 190 -7.22 -7.48 -5.13
CA SER A 190 -8.25 -6.75 -5.87
C SER A 190 -9.40 -7.63 -6.39
N ASP A 191 -9.14 -8.91 -6.72
CA ASP A 191 -10.17 -9.84 -7.15
C ASP A 191 -11.13 -10.21 -6.02
N ASN A 192 -10.65 -10.06 -4.78
CA ASN A 192 -11.39 -10.34 -3.56
C ASN A 192 -11.97 -9.08 -2.88
N VAL A 193 -11.90 -7.93 -3.54
CA VAL A 193 -12.61 -6.70 -3.13
C VAL A 193 -14.05 -6.76 -3.65
N ILE A 194 -15.01 -6.66 -2.73
CA ILE A 194 -16.46 -6.74 -3.05
C ILE A 194 -17.18 -5.42 -2.96
N ASP A 195 -16.61 -4.43 -2.26
CA ASP A 195 -17.12 -3.06 -2.15
C ASP A 195 -15.97 -2.12 -1.73
N ALA A 196 -16.15 -0.82 -1.88
CA ALA A 196 -15.22 0.19 -1.42
C ALA A 196 -15.94 1.50 -1.08
N GLN A 197 -15.36 2.28 -0.19
CA GLN A 197 -15.75 3.67 0.02
C GLN A 197 -14.68 4.58 -0.53
N LEU A 198 -15.07 5.47 -1.45
CA LEU A 198 -14.18 6.39 -2.15
C LEU A 198 -14.72 7.82 -2.04
N ILE A 199 -13.83 8.78 -1.82
CA ILE A 199 -14.14 10.21 -1.95
C ILE A 199 -13.61 10.68 -3.31
N ASP A 200 -14.51 11.08 -4.19
CA ASP A 200 -14.16 11.54 -5.53
C ASP A 200 -13.59 12.97 -5.55
N ALA A 201 -13.17 13.44 -6.71
CA ALA A 201 -12.63 14.80 -6.89
C ALA A 201 -13.64 15.92 -6.59
N LYS A 202 -14.93 15.60 -6.49
CA LYS A 202 -16.00 16.56 -6.10
C LYS A 202 -16.29 16.51 -4.60
N GLY A 203 -15.57 15.70 -3.83
CA GLY A 203 -15.79 15.48 -2.41
C GLY A 203 -16.98 14.58 -2.08
N ARG A 204 -17.57 13.86 -3.06
CA ARG A 204 -18.69 12.95 -2.82
C ARG A 204 -18.16 11.62 -2.29
N ILE A 205 -18.81 11.08 -1.26
CA ILE A 205 -18.54 9.74 -0.76
C ILE A 205 -19.36 8.75 -1.60
N LEU A 206 -18.67 7.82 -2.22
CA LEU A 206 -19.24 6.81 -3.10
C LEU A 206 -18.94 5.42 -2.57
N ASP A 207 -19.94 4.54 -2.57
CA ASP A 207 -19.82 3.10 -2.46
C ASP A 207 -19.85 2.44 -3.84
N ARG A 208 -19.80 1.12 -3.92
CA ARG A 208 -19.82 0.39 -5.18
C ARG A 208 -21.05 0.75 -6.04
N GLU A 209 -22.24 0.83 -5.42
CA GLU A 209 -23.48 1.12 -6.14
C GLU A 209 -23.46 2.52 -6.74
N SER A 210 -23.11 3.52 -5.95
CA SER A 210 -23.09 4.93 -6.35
C SER A 210 -21.92 5.30 -7.27
N MET A 211 -20.78 4.60 -7.21
CA MET A 211 -19.68 4.83 -8.15
C MET A 211 -19.86 4.11 -9.49
N GLY A 212 -20.68 3.06 -9.55
CA GLY A 212 -20.90 2.24 -10.73
C GLY A 212 -19.73 1.29 -11.05
N GLU A 213 -19.96 0.34 -11.96
CA GLU A 213 -19.02 -0.74 -12.25
C GLU A 213 -17.71 -0.25 -12.88
N ASP A 214 -17.73 0.76 -13.72
CA ASP A 214 -16.53 1.27 -14.40
C ASP A 214 -15.52 1.84 -13.41
N LEU A 215 -15.97 2.70 -12.49
CA LEU A 215 -15.10 3.27 -11.47
C LEU A 215 -14.67 2.21 -10.45
N PHE A 216 -15.59 1.32 -10.05
CA PHE A 216 -15.27 0.21 -9.16
C PHE A 216 -14.23 -0.75 -9.78
N TRP A 217 -14.30 -1.01 -11.09
CA TRP A 217 -13.27 -1.75 -11.81
C TRP A 217 -11.93 -1.00 -11.82
N ALA A 218 -11.95 0.29 -12.14
CA ALA A 218 -10.74 1.11 -12.28
C ALA A 218 -9.92 1.20 -10.98
N ILE A 219 -10.56 1.30 -9.81
CA ILE A 219 -9.86 1.40 -8.52
C ILE A 219 -9.25 0.07 -8.05
N ARG A 220 -9.59 -1.07 -8.68
CA ARG A 220 -9.10 -2.42 -8.36
C ARG A 220 -8.00 -2.87 -9.31
N GLY A 221 -6.91 -2.12 -9.40
CA GLY A 221 -5.75 -2.40 -10.25
C GLY A 221 -5.19 -1.17 -10.96
N GLY A 222 -6.04 -0.19 -11.29
CA GLY A 222 -5.63 1.06 -11.95
C GLY A 222 -5.08 2.13 -11.02
N GLY A 223 -5.02 1.86 -9.71
CA GLY A 223 -4.53 2.79 -8.71
C GLY A 223 -5.61 3.75 -8.20
N GLY A 224 -6.09 3.55 -6.96
CA GLY A 224 -7.17 4.36 -6.37
C GLY A 224 -6.88 5.86 -6.30
N GLN A 225 -5.62 6.24 -6.21
CA GLN A 225 -5.21 7.65 -6.18
C GLN A 225 -5.54 8.43 -7.47
N SER A 226 -5.67 7.76 -8.59
CA SER A 226 -5.98 8.38 -9.88
C SER A 226 -7.45 8.78 -10.01
N PHE A 227 -8.33 8.19 -9.19
CA PHE A 227 -9.78 8.35 -9.31
C PHE A 227 -10.42 8.99 -8.08
N GLY A 228 -9.68 9.20 -7.01
CA GLY A 228 -10.15 9.76 -5.76
C GLY A 228 -9.37 9.20 -4.56
N VAL A 229 -9.90 9.39 -3.36
CA VAL A 229 -9.33 8.88 -2.11
C VAL A 229 -10.15 7.69 -1.64
N VAL A 230 -9.64 6.48 -1.81
CA VAL A 230 -10.27 5.30 -1.19
C VAL A 230 -10.05 5.37 0.32
N ILE A 231 -11.12 5.34 1.09
CA ILE A 231 -11.07 5.41 2.56
C ILE A 231 -11.28 4.07 3.24
N ALA A 232 -12.00 3.14 2.59
CA ALA A 232 -12.20 1.79 3.10
C ALA A 232 -12.47 0.79 1.96
N TRP A 233 -12.15 -0.47 2.22
CA TRP A 233 -12.38 -1.63 1.36
C TRP A 233 -13.25 -2.64 2.08
N ARG A 234 -14.24 -3.21 1.42
CA ARG A 234 -14.91 -4.43 1.84
C ARG A 234 -14.35 -5.59 1.06
N ILE A 235 -13.84 -6.58 1.77
CA ILE A 235 -13.13 -7.72 1.19
C ILE A 235 -13.80 -9.04 1.52
N LYS A 236 -13.65 -10.02 0.62
CA LYS A 236 -14.05 -11.41 0.80
C LYS A 236 -12.85 -12.19 1.34
N LEU A 237 -13.00 -12.85 2.47
CA LEU A 237 -12.00 -13.74 3.04
C LEU A 237 -12.11 -15.12 2.41
N VAL A 238 -10.97 -15.81 2.30
CA VAL A 238 -10.86 -17.14 1.71
C VAL A 238 -10.57 -18.18 2.77
N GLU A 239 -11.05 -19.41 2.55
CA GLU A 239 -10.78 -20.54 3.43
C GLU A 239 -9.40 -21.13 3.12
N VAL A 240 -8.62 -21.37 4.16
CA VAL A 240 -7.31 -22.01 4.08
C VAL A 240 -7.25 -23.20 5.03
N PRO A 241 -6.41 -24.21 4.76
CA PRO A 241 -6.26 -25.33 5.68
C PRO A 241 -5.68 -24.87 7.03
N PRO A 242 -5.95 -25.60 8.12
CA PRO A 242 -5.45 -25.26 9.45
C PRO A 242 -3.93 -25.39 9.59
N LYS A 243 -3.31 -26.08 8.65
CA LYS A 243 -1.86 -26.25 8.56
C LYS A 243 -1.37 -25.88 7.18
N VAL A 244 -0.25 -25.19 7.13
CA VAL A 244 0.47 -24.85 5.90
C VAL A 244 1.94 -25.20 6.07
N THR A 245 2.64 -25.40 4.97
CA THR A 245 4.08 -25.67 4.98
C THR A 245 4.82 -24.63 4.18
N VAL A 246 5.86 -24.04 4.76
CA VAL A 246 6.82 -23.19 4.04
C VAL A 246 8.14 -23.93 3.91
N PHE A 247 8.87 -23.69 2.82
CA PHE A 247 10.25 -24.12 2.69
C PHE A 247 11.13 -23.03 2.09
N THR A 248 12.45 -23.16 2.35
CA THR A 248 13.48 -22.39 1.66
C THR A 248 14.61 -23.32 1.31
N ALA A 249 14.72 -23.68 0.03
CA ALA A 249 15.80 -24.50 -0.49
C ALA A 249 16.80 -23.62 -1.25
N ALA A 250 17.97 -23.40 -0.67
CA ALA A 250 19.02 -22.57 -1.26
C ALA A 250 20.06 -23.45 -1.96
N ARG A 251 20.42 -23.09 -3.20
CA ARG A 251 21.41 -23.82 -4.02
C ARG A 251 22.35 -22.80 -4.68
N THR A 252 23.66 -23.08 -4.61
CA THR A 252 24.69 -22.23 -5.24
C THR A 252 24.97 -22.65 -6.69
N LEU A 253 25.81 -21.88 -7.40
CA LEU A 253 26.23 -22.28 -8.76
C LEU A 253 26.89 -23.64 -8.77
N GLU A 254 27.72 -23.93 -7.77
CA GLU A 254 28.42 -25.22 -7.58
C GLU A 254 27.42 -26.37 -7.32
N GLN A 255 26.23 -26.06 -6.82
CA GLN A 255 25.10 -26.95 -6.59
C GLN A 255 24.07 -26.93 -7.75
N ASN A 256 24.52 -26.51 -8.95
CA ASN A 256 23.70 -26.47 -10.15
C ASN A 256 22.51 -25.48 -10.15
N ALA A 257 22.59 -24.37 -9.38
CA ALA A 257 21.52 -23.36 -9.30
C ALA A 257 20.97 -22.93 -10.69
N THR A 258 21.85 -22.73 -11.69
CA THR A 258 21.44 -22.36 -13.06
C THR A 258 20.51 -23.38 -13.70
N LYS A 259 20.82 -24.70 -13.57
CA LYS A 259 19.99 -25.77 -14.12
C LYS A 259 18.66 -25.85 -13.37
N LEU A 260 18.67 -25.63 -12.05
CA LEU A 260 17.47 -25.66 -11.23
C LEU A 260 16.52 -24.51 -11.59
N ILE A 261 17.04 -23.27 -11.77
CA ILE A 261 16.24 -22.13 -12.23
C ILE A 261 15.66 -22.42 -13.62
N HIS A 262 16.46 -22.95 -14.54
CA HIS A 262 15.98 -23.31 -15.86
C HIS A 262 14.86 -24.36 -15.78
N ARG A 263 15.02 -25.41 -14.99
CA ARG A 263 14.00 -26.44 -14.79
C ARG A 263 12.73 -25.86 -14.14
N TRP A 264 12.89 -25.00 -13.12
CA TRP A 264 11.79 -24.34 -12.43
C TRP A 264 10.84 -23.61 -13.39
N GLN A 265 11.33 -22.96 -14.44
CA GLN A 265 10.51 -22.23 -15.41
C GLN A 265 9.49 -23.14 -16.12
N TYR A 266 9.77 -24.43 -16.24
CA TYR A 266 8.87 -25.43 -16.85
C TYR A 266 8.00 -26.15 -15.84
N VAL A 267 8.38 -26.14 -14.58
CA VAL A 267 7.64 -26.81 -13.51
C VAL A 267 6.63 -25.86 -12.87
N ALA A 268 7.01 -24.63 -12.62
CA ALA A 268 6.25 -23.70 -11.77
C ALA A 268 4.79 -23.49 -12.21
N ASN A 269 4.54 -23.44 -13.52
CA ASN A 269 3.19 -23.27 -14.08
C ASN A 269 2.37 -24.58 -14.12
N GLN A 270 3.00 -25.74 -13.94
CA GLN A 270 2.36 -27.06 -13.91
C GLN A 270 1.99 -27.50 -12.49
N LEU A 271 2.55 -26.85 -11.47
CA LEU A 271 2.24 -27.16 -10.07
C LEU A 271 0.78 -26.85 -9.73
N PRO A 272 0.17 -27.58 -8.78
CA PRO A 272 -1.17 -27.26 -8.26
C PRO A 272 -1.26 -25.82 -7.75
N GLU A 273 -2.48 -25.28 -7.71
CA GLU A 273 -2.74 -23.93 -7.21
C GLU A 273 -2.43 -23.76 -5.71
N ASP A 274 -2.36 -24.87 -4.98
CA ASP A 274 -2.07 -24.88 -3.54
C ASP A 274 -0.61 -24.54 -3.19
N ILE A 275 0.28 -24.45 -4.18
CA ILE A 275 1.69 -24.12 -3.97
C ILE A 275 2.13 -22.97 -4.85
N ILE A 276 2.94 -22.10 -4.28
CA ILE A 276 3.76 -21.12 -5.01
C ILE A 276 5.23 -21.40 -4.71
N ILE A 277 6.09 -21.27 -5.73
CA ILE A 277 7.55 -21.28 -5.55
C ILE A 277 8.12 -20.04 -6.21
N ASP A 278 8.68 -19.17 -5.43
CA ASP A 278 9.43 -18.01 -5.90
C ASP A 278 10.93 -18.30 -5.85
N VAL A 279 11.70 -17.63 -6.72
CA VAL A 279 13.15 -17.79 -6.78
C VAL A 279 13.82 -16.44 -6.61
N LEU A 280 14.63 -16.34 -5.56
CA LEU A 280 15.46 -15.16 -5.31
C LEU A 280 16.92 -15.48 -5.64
N VAL A 281 17.51 -14.68 -6.52
CA VAL A 281 18.92 -14.85 -6.92
C VAL A 281 19.77 -13.77 -6.28
N ASN A 282 20.73 -14.18 -5.46
CA ASN A 282 21.59 -13.29 -4.72
C ASN A 282 23.07 -13.66 -4.84
N ARG A 283 23.95 -12.67 -4.66
CA ARG A 283 25.36 -12.91 -4.40
C ARG A 283 25.54 -13.23 -2.92
N VAL A 284 26.21 -14.34 -2.62
CA VAL A 284 26.56 -14.79 -1.27
C VAL A 284 28.06 -15.09 -1.16
N ASN A 285 28.59 -15.20 0.04
CA ASN A 285 29.96 -15.67 0.24
C ASN A 285 30.05 -17.13 -0.20
N SER A 286 31.15 -17.46 -0.91
CA SER A 286 31.46 -18.85 -1.26
C SER A 286 32.01 -19.60 -0.03
N SER A 287 32.05 -20.93 -0.11
CA SER A 287 32.81 -21.77 0.83
C SER A 287 34.33 -21.54 0.80
N GLU A 288 34.82 -20.95 -0.32
CA GLU A 288 36.24 -20.55 -0.44
C GLU A 288 36.42 -19.15 0.14
N GLU A 289 37.37 -19.01 1.05
CA GLU A 289 37.66 -17.74 1.74
C GLU A 289 37.99 -16.61 0.76
N GLY A 290 37.35 -15.45 0.96
CA GLY A 290 37.52 -14.26 0.11
C GLY A 290 36.80 -14.32 -1.24
N LYS A 291 36.11 -15.42 -1.59
CA LYS A 291 35.34 -15.55 -2.82
C LYS A 291 33.82 -15.39 -2.58
N SER A 292 33.11 -15.09 -3.64
CA SER A 292 31.66 -15.04 -3.66
C SER A 292 31.10 -15.91 -4.77
N THR A 293 29.91 -16.41 -4.58
CA THR A 293 29.15 -17.17 -5.57
C THR A 293 27.74 -16.60 -5.73
N ILE A 294 26.97 -17.11 -6.68
CA ILE A 294 25.55 -16.82 -6.85
C ILE A 294 24.75 -17.96 -6.23
N GLN A 295 23.73 -17.60 -5.47
CA GLN A 295 22.79 -18.52 -4.86
C GLN A 295 21.38 -18.25 -5.40
N ALA A 296 20.66 -19.32 -5.73
CA ALA A 296 19.22 -19.32 -5.95
C ALA A 296 18.53 -19.87 -4.70
N ALA A 297 17.72 -19.07 -4.06
CA ALA A 297 16.85 -19.50 -2.96
C ALA A 297 15.43 -19.72 -3.51
N PHE A 298 14.97 -20.98 -3.49
CA PHE A 298 13.60 -21.35 -3.81
C PHE A 298 12.79 -21.30 -2.51
N PHE A 299 11.87 -20.39 -2.42
CA PHE A 299 11.00 -20.26 -1.26
C PHE A 299 9.54 -20.42 -1.64
N SER A 300 8.77 -21.02 -0.76
CA SER A 300 7.43 -21.51 -1.07
C SER A 300 6.50 -21.38 0.12
N LEU A 301 5.22 -21.20 -0.20
CA LEU A 301 4.10 -21.54 0.67
C LEU A 301 3.28 -22.63 0.00
N PHE A 302 3.00 -23.69 0.74
CA PHE A 302 2.11 -24.78 0.36
C PHE A 302 0.92 -24.84 1.32
N LEU A 303 -0.29 -24.87 0.77
CA LEU A 303 -1.53 -24.96 1.53
C LEU A 303 -1.81 -26.44 1.87
N GLY A 304 -1.01 -27.01 2.76
CA GLY A 304 -1.10 -28.41 3.18
C GLY A 304 0.04 -28.81 4.12
N GLU A 305 0.04 -30.07 4.50
CA GLU A 305 1.01 -30.66 5.42
C GLU A 305 2.31 -31.04 4.72
N VAL A 306 3.42 -31.08 5.48
CA VAL A 306 4.80 -31.32 4.98
C VAL A 306 4.94 -32.63 4.19
N HIS A 307 4.24 -33.69 4.59
CA HIS A 307 4.37 -34.97 3.91
C HIS A 307 3.76 -34.94 2.49
N GLN A 308 2.65 -34.20 2.31
CA GLN A 308 2.02 -33.98 1.00
C GLN A 308 2.93 -33.15 0.09
N LEU A 309 3.54 -32.10 0.65
CA LEU A 309 4.51 -31.26 -0.07
C LEU A 309 5.70 -32.07 -0.58
N LEU A 310 6.31 -32.92 0.28
CA LEU A 310 7.48 -33.72 -0.11
C LEU A 310 7.15 -34.71 -1.24
N LEU A 311 5.98 -35.36 -1.20
CA LEU A 311 5.51 -36.23 -2.30
C LEU A 311 5.32 -35.44 -3.60
N LEU A 312 4.66 -34.26 -3.53
CA LEU A 312 4.45 -33.40 -4.69
C LEU A 312 5.79 -32.98 -5.31
N MET A 313 6.76 -32.54 -4.48
CA MET A 313 8.06 -32.10 -4.96
C MET A 313 8.91 -33.23 -5.52
N GLN A 314 8.83 -34.43 -4.96
CA GLN A 314 9.52 -35.60 -5.49
C GLN A 314 8.97 -36.01 -6.89
N GLU A 315 7.67 -35.81 -7.14
CA GLU A 315 7.05 -36.08 -8.43
C GLU A 315 7.31 -34.99 -9.47
N SER A 316 7.13 -33.70 -9.05
CA SER A 316 7.09 -32.58 -10.00
C SER A 316 8.44 -31.88 -10.18
N PHE A 317 9.30 -31.84 -9.13
CA PHE A 317 10.59 -31.15 -9.16
C PHE A 317 11.66 -31.93 -8.37
N PRO A 318 11.93 -33.21 -8.68
CA PRO A 318 12.89 -34.02 -7.95
C PRO A 318 14.31 -33.43 -7.99
N GLU A 319 14.66 -32.70 -9.04
CA GLU A 319 16.01 -32.10 -9.17
C GLU A 319 16.35 -31.10 -8.09
N LEU A 320 15.34 -30.44 -7.48
CA LEU A 320 15.55 -29.51 -6.36
C LEU A 320 16.12 -30.23 -5.12
N GLY A 321 15.75 -31.53 -4.95
CA GLY A 321 16.20 -32.34 -3.82
C GLY A 321 15.73 -31.74 -2.48
N LEU A 322 14.44 -31.33 -2.41
CA LEU A 322 13.87 -30.74 -1.21
C LEU A 322 13.91 -31.73 -0.05
N ALA A 323 14.59 -31.34 1.04
CA ALA A 323 14.70 -32.14 2.26
C ALA A 323 13.68 -31.69 3.31
N LYS A 324 13.30 -32.60 4.22
CA LYS A 324 12.31 -32.32 5.26
C LYS A 324 12.74 -31.22 6.22
N ASP A 325 14.04 -31.12 6.50
CA ASP A 325 14.64 -30.11 7.39
C ASP A 325 14.67 -28.70 6.76
N GLU A 326 14.47 -28.58 5.43
CA GLU A 326 14.27 -27.31 4.76
C GLU A 326 12.81 -26.80 4.88
N CYS A 327 11.90 -27.62 5.43
CA CYS A 327 10.47 -27.35 5.55
C CYS A 327 10.08 -27.01 6.98
N THR A 328 9.15 -26.05 7.13
CA THR A 328 8.51 -25.72 8.41
C THR A 328 7.00 -25.78 8.26
N GLU A 329 6.37 -26.67 9.03
CA GLU A 329 4.90 -26.75 9.12
C GLU A 329 4.43 -25.78 10.21
N MET A 330 3.37 -25.02 9.92
CA MET A 330 2.79 -24.04 10.83
C MET A 330 1.27 -23.98 10.72
N SER A 331 0.63 -23.43 11.77
CA SER A 331 -0.83 -23.26 11.87
C SER A 331 -1.21 -21.79 11.84
#